data_ad792f9bdc4c49005c561a480b14d2de
#
_entry.id   ad792f9bdc4c49005c561a480b14d2de
#
_cell.length_a   1.000
_cell.length_b   1.000
_cell.length_c   1.000
_cell.angle_alpha   90.00
_cell.angle_beta   90.00
_cell.angle_gamma   90.00
#
_symmetry.space_group_name_H-M   'P 1'
#
loop_
_entity.id
_entity.type
_entity.pdbx_description
1 polymer ?
#
loop_
_entity_poly.entity_id
_entity_poly.type
_entity_poly.pdbx_seq_one_letter_code
_entity_poly.pdbx_strand_id
1 'polypeptide(L)'
;RQVGEKLLSVTKVSRESNESERQVQRYIRLTHLIPELLEMVDEGKIAFNPAVELSYLDPAQQKILLDEMSKNACTPSHAQAIRLKKMAQDYVLSDAAIGEILAEEKPNQQEHIRFKRDDFKQYFPPRYSDEQMKRDILKGLELLKRQRERNRDAR
;
A
#
# COMPACT_ATOMS: atom_id res chain seq x y z
N ARG A 1 27.63 19.87 18.86
CA ARG A 1 27.15 19.53 20.22
C ARG A 1 25.74 18.87 20.20
N GLN A 2 24.77 19.47 19.53
CA GLN A 2 23.37 18.92 19.50
C GLN A 2 23.22 17.54 18.86
N VAL A 3 24.02 17.17 17.88
CA VAL A 3 23.93 15.84 17.21
C VAL A 3 24.37 14.71 18.14
N GLY A 4 25.41 14.94 18.95
CA GLY A 4 25.89 13.94 19.91
C GLY A 4 24.92 13.68 21.06
N GLU A 5 24.26 14.70 21.58
CA GLU A 5 23.23 14.56 22.63
C GLU A 5 21.98 13.84 22.16
N LYS A 6 21.57 14.10 20.92
CA LYS A 6 20.42 13.42 20.28
C LYS A 6 20.68 11.93 20.06
N LEU A 7 21.89 11.55 19.64
CA LEU A 7 22.30 10.16 19.50
C LEU A 7 22.32 9.42 20.84
N LEU A 8 22.86 10.04 21.89
CA LEU A 8 22.87 9.46 23.22
C LEU A 8 21.49 9.23 23.81
N SER A 9 20.52 10.14 23.54
CA SER A 9 19.14 9.98 24.00
C SER A 9 18.41 8.85 23.26
N VAL A 10 18.61 8.70 21.96
CA VAL A 10 18.02 7.60 21.16
C VAL A 10 18.55 6.25 21.64
N THR A 11 19.86 6.12 21.85
CA THR A 11 20.47 4.89 22.37
C THR A 11 19.97 4.55 23.78
N LYS A 12 19.76 5.55 24.62
CA LYS A 12 19.20 5.34 25.97
C LYS A 12 17.77 4.82 25.91
N VAL A 13 16.90 5.48 25.15
CA VAL A 13 15.49 5.06 24.95
C VAL A 13 15.42 3.67 24.33
N SER A 14 16.25 3.38 23.33
CA SER A 14 16.34 2.06 22.69
C SER A 14 16.63 0.94 23.70
N ARG A 15 17.55 1.17 24.63
CA ARG A 15 17.86 0.18 25.68
C ARG A 15 16.76 0.03 26.70
N GLU A 16 16.11 1.12 27.11
CA GLU A 16 15.02 1.11 28.07
C GLU A 16 13.73 0.47 27.52
N SER A 17 13.44 0.66 26.22
CA SER A 17 12.25 0.10 25.55
C SER A 17 12.47 -1.28 24.94
N ASN A 18 13.70 -1.80 24.92
CA ASN A 18 14.10 -3.01 24.20
C ASN A 18 13.79 -2.97 22.68
N GLU A 19 13.77 -1.77 22.12
CA GLU A 19 13.57 -1.50 20.69
C GLU A 19 14.89 -1.17 20.00
N SER A 20 15.01 -1.40 18.70
CA SER A 20 16.18 -0.96 17.95
C SER A 20 16.24 0.56 17.85
N GLU A 21 17.44 1.15 17.81
CA GLU A 21 17.62 2.59 17.60
C GLU A 21 16.91 3.09 16.33
N ARG A 22 16.91 2.27 15.29
CA ARG A 22 16.19 2.55 14.05
C ARG A 22 14.67 2.64 14.27
N GLN A 23 14.12 1.78 15.10
CA GLN A 23 12.69 1.80 15.43
C GLN A 23 12.33 3.03 16.27
N VAL A 24 13.17 3.37 17.27
CA VAL A 24 12.99 4.60 18.06
C VAL A 24 12.99 5.84 17.16
N GLN A 25 13.92 5.93 16.20
CA GLN A 25 13.95 7.04 15.24
C GLN A 25 12.70 7.13 14.39
N ARG A 26 12.11 5.98 14.02
CA ARG A 26 10.84 5.96 13.26
C ARG A 26 9.68 6.45 14.11
N TYR A 27 9.60 6.12 15.39
CA TYR A 27 8.61 6.68 16.31
C TYR A 27 8.78 8.20 16.47
N ILE A 28 10.02 8.65 16.69
CA ILE A 28 10.31 10.10 16.74
C ILE A 28 9.88 10.78 15.43
N ARG A 29 10.04 10.11 14.29
CA ARG A 29 9.65 10.68 13.00
C ARG A 29 8.16 10.96 12.91
N LEU A 30 7.29 10.19 13.57
CA LEU A 30 5.84 10.43 13.59
C LEU A 30 5.47 11.81 14.19
N THR A 31 6.30 12.37 15.08
CA THR A 31 6.05 13.71 15.65
C THR A 31 6.13 14.85 14.64
N HIS A 32 6.55 14.56 13.41
CA HIS A 32 6.52 15.51 12.30
C HIS A 32 5.22 15.49 11.50
N LEU A 33 4.28 14.61 11.84
CA LEU A 33 2.94 14.62 11.27
C LEU A 33 2.14 15.78 11.88
N ILE A 34 1.22 16.34 11.10
CA ILE A 34 0.19 17.25 11.65
C ILE A 34 -0.70 16.48 12.62
N PRO A 35 -1.30 17.14 13.62
CA PRO A 35 -2.07 16.45 14.67
C PRO A 35 -3.16 15.53 14.13
N GLU A 36 -3.86 15.95 13.10
CA GLU A 36 -4.97 15.19 12.48
C GLU A 36 -4.50 13.87 11.86
N LEU A 37 -3.33 13.86 11.19
CA LEU A 37 -2.75 12.64 10.64
C LEU A 37 -2.19 11.74 11.74
N LEU A 38 -1.63 12.30 12.80
CA LEU A 38 -1.14 11.54 13.94
C LEU A 38 -2.30 10.85 14.67
N GLU A 39 -3.43 11.53 14.87
CA GLU A 39 -4.65 10.96 15.43
C GLU A 39 -5.16 9.78 14.58
N MET A 40 -5.13 9.90 13.25
CA MET A 40 -5.50 8.79 12.35
C MET A 40 -4.55 7.59 12.47
N VAL A 41 -3.29 7.79 12.84
CA VAL A 41 -2.34 6.71 13.13
C VAL A 41 -2.69 6.04 14.45
N ASP A 42 -3.00 6.80 15.50
CA ASP A 42 -3.37 6.31 16.81
C ASP A 42 -4.69 5.51 16.77
N GLU A 43 -5.63 5.94 15.93
CA GLU A 43 -6.88 5.23 15.65
C GLU A 43 -6.71 3.99 14.73
N GLY A 44 -5.50 3.76 14.19
CA GLY A 44 -5.23 2.64 13.29
C GLY A 44 -5.78 2.82 11.86
N LYS A 45 -6.27 4.00 11.49
CA LYS A 45 -6.74 4.33 10.13
C LYS A 45 -5.57 4.41 9.14
N ILE A 46 -4.42 4.89 9.59
CA ILE A 46 -3.17 4.90 8.84
C ILE A 46 -2.19 3.96 9.54
N ALA A 47 -1.66 2.99 8.81
CA ALA A 47 -0.67 2.07 9.35
C ALA A 47 0.67 2.77 9.61
N PHE A 48 1.47 2.24 10.56
CA PHE A 48 2.74 2.82 10.99
C PHE A 48 3.72 3.08 9.82
N ASN A 49 3.90 2.11 8.92
CA ASN A 49 4.86 2.26 7.83
C ASN A 49 4.50 3.39 6.85
N PRO A 50 3.28 3.49 6.30
CA PRO A 50 2.84 4.66 5.54
C PRO A 50 3.03 5.97 6.32
N ALA A 51 2.63 6.03 7.58
CA ALA A 51 2.72 7.21 8.41
C ALA A 51 4.15 7.76 8.53
N VAL A 52 5.15 6.89 8.72
CA VAL A 52 6.57 7.27 8.74
C VAL A 52 6.98 7.89 7.40
N GLU A 53 6.54 7.36 6.27
CA GLU A 53 6.86 7.94 4.96
C GLU A 53 6.17 9.29 4.75
N LEU A 54 4.91 9.43 5.16
CA LEU A 54 4.15 10.68 5.06
C LEU A 54 4.72 11.81 5.93
N SER A 55 5.38 11.49 7.03
CA SER A 55 6.04 12.47 7.90
C SER A 55 7.21 13.22 7.24
N TYR A 56 7.60 12.85 6.03
CA TYR A 56 8.59 13.56 5.22
C TYR A 56 7.99 14.66 4.34
N LEU A 57 6.67 14.71 4.21
CA LEU A 57 5.95 15.79 3.56
C LEU A 57 5.98 17.04 4.46
N ASP A 58 5.98 18.23 3.86
CA ASP A 58 5.81 19.46 4.63
C ASP A 58 4.36 19.60 5.16
N PRO A 59 4.12 20.49 6.16
CA PRO A 59 2.79 20.63 6.75
C PRO A 59 1.69 21.05 5.76
N ALA A 60 2.03 21.79 4.70
CA ALA A 60 1.06 22.18 3.67
C ALA A 60 0.66 20.98 2.82
N GLN A 61 1.64 20.20 2.38
CA GLN A 61 1.41 18.96 1.63
C GLN A 61 0.63 17.92 2.46
N GLN A 62 0.90 17.83 3.76
CA GLN A 62 0.16 16.96 4.67
C GLN A 62 -1.32 17.37 4.79
N LYS A 63 -1.63 18.67 4.81
CA LYS A 63 -3.02 19.16 4.80
C LYS A 63 -3.74 18.82 3.50
N ILE A 64 -3.09 19.05 2.36
CA ILE A 64 -3.65 18.68 1.06
C ILE A 64 -3.91 17.17 0.99
N LEU A 65 -2.96 16.37 1.47
CA LEU A 65 -3.11 14.92 1.57
C LEU A 65 -4.35 14.54 2.41
N LEU A 66 -4.54 15.18 3.57
CA LEU A 66 -5.69 14.94 4.45
C LEU A 66 -7.02 15.29 3.76
N ASP A 67 -7.06 16.41 3.03
CA ASP A 67 -8.24 16.83 2.26
C ASP A 67 -8.56 15.81 1.15
N GLU A 68 -7.55 15.38 0.41
CA GLU A 68 -7.72 14.37 -0.65
C GLU A 68 -8.12 13.00 -0.10
N MET A 69 -7.59 12.59 1.05
CA MET A 69 -8.02 11.37 1.76
C MET A 69 -9.49 11.44 2.14
N SER A 70 -9.95 12.60 2.61
CA SER A 70 -11.35 12.82 2.99
C SER A 70 -12.28 12.78 1.77
N LYS A 71 -11.91 13.43 0.66
CA LYS A 71 -12.68 13.42 -0.60
C LYS A 71 -12.82 12.02 -1.19
N ASN A 72 -11.74 11.26 -1.18
CA ASN A 72 -11.69 9.92 -1.80
C ASN A 72 -12.08 8.80 -0.82
N ALA A 73 -12.38 9.11 0.44
CA ALA A 73 -12.66 8.15 1.52
C ALA A 73 -11.60 7.03 1.59
N CYS A 74 -10.32 7.37 1.39
CA CYS A 74 -9.22 6.41 1.35
C CYS A 74 -7.99 6.91 2.09
N THR A 75 -7.15 5.98 2.54
CA THR A 75 -5.84 6.26 3.14
C THR A 75 -4.74 5.75 2.21
N PRO A 76 -3.56 6.39 2.12
CA PRO A 76 -2.50 5.93 1.23
C PRO A 76 -1.95 4.56 1.63
N SER A 77 -1.69 3.72 0.65
CA SER A 77 -0.92 2.49 0.82
C SER A 77 0.56 2.82 1.09
N HIS A 78 1.33 1.86 1.59
CA HIS A 78 2.77 2.06 1.82
C HIS A 78 3.52 2.44 0.53
N ALA A 79 3.17 1.82 -0.61
CA ALA A 79 3.77 2.15 -1.90
C ALA A 79 3.44 3.58 -2.35
N GLN A 80 2.19 4.03 -2.17
CA GLN A 80 1.78 5.41 -2.45
C GLN A 80 2.50 6.40 -1.54
N ALA A 81 2.62 6.12 -0.24
CA ALA A 81 3.34 6.96 0.72
C ALA A 81 4.83 7.12 0.36
N ILE A 82 5.51 6.05 -0.07
CA ILE A 82 6.89 6.11 -0.58
C ILE A 82 7.00 7.00 -1.81
N ARG A 83 6.06 6.91 -2.76
CA ARG A 83 6.05 7.76 -3.96
C ARG A 83 5.84 9.22 -3.60
N LEU A 84 4.87 9.54 -2.75
CA LEU A 84 4.61 10.89 -2.26
C LEU A 84 5.87 11.49 -1.62
N LYS A 85 6.51 10.75 -0.71
CA LYS A 85 7.78 11.17 -0.09
C LYS A 85 8.85 11.45 -1.13
N LYS A 86 9.06 10.55 -2.09
CA LYS A 86 10.08 10.72 -3.13
C LYS A 86 9.82 11.98 -3.95
N MET A 87 8.58 12.18 -4.40
CA MET A 87 8.21 13.37 -5.17
C MET A 87 8.37 14.66 -4.35
N ALA A 88 8.08 14.63 -3.04
CA ALA A 88 8.32 15.77 -2.15
C ALA A 88 9.82 16.07 -2.00
N GLN A 89 10.66 15.04 -1.87
CA GLN A 89 12.12 15.20 -1.79
C GLN A 89 12.73 15.70 -3.10
N ASP A 90 12.17 15.31 -4.24
CA ASP A 90 12.59 15.77 -5.57
C ASP A 90 11.98 17.14 -5.94
N TYR A 91 11.20 17.76 -5.03
CA TYR A 91 10.50 19.06 -5.23
C TYR A 91 9.54 19.07 -6.45
N VAL A 92 8.99 17.92 -6.81
CA VAL A 92 8.04 17.76 -7.94
C VAL A 92 6.62 17.39 -7.50
N LEU A 93 6.37 17.32 -6.19
CA LEU A 93 5.05 17.00 -5.65
C LEU A 93 4.11 18.20 -5.76
N SER A 94 3.12 18.11 -6.64
CA SER A 94 2.03 19.07 -6.77
C SER A 94 0.76 18.57 -6.05
N ASP A 95 -0.15 19.48 -5.75
CA ASP A 95 -1.45 19.16 -5.14
C ASP A 95 -2.25 18.17 -5.99
N ALA A 96 -2.25 18.37 -7.32
CA ALA A 96 -2.88 17.47 -8.26
C ALA A 96 -2.27 16.06 -8.22
N ALA A 97 -0.94 15.94 -8.10
CA ALA A 97 -0.25 14.66 -8.03
C ALA A 97 -0.61 13.89 -6.75
N ILE A 98 -0.87 14.56 -5.64
CA ILE A 98 -1.36 13.92 -4.40
C ILE A 98 -2.71 13.26 -4.66
N GLY A 99 -3.66 14.00 -5.27
CA GLY A 99 -4.98 13.47 -5.62
C GLY A 99 -4.92 12.31 -6.60
N GLU A 100 -4.11 12.41 -7.66
CA GLU A 100 -3.92 11.34 -8.66
C GLU A 100 -3.37 10.05 -8.01
N ILE A 101 -2.34 10.16 -7.17
CA ILE A 101 -1.76 9.00 -6.49
C ILE A 101 -2.77 8.34 -5.55
N LEU A 102 -3.59 9.11 -4.84
CA LEU A 102 -4.62 8.55 -3.96
C LEU A 102 -5.77 7.90 -4.70
N ALA A 103 -6.13 8.43 -5.88
CA ALA A 103 -7.18 7.88 -6.74
C ALA A 103 -6.77 6.58 -7.45
N GLU A 104 -5.48 6.22 -7.48
CA GLU A 104 -5.03 4.97 -8.06
C GLU A 104 -5.61 3.76 -7.33
N GLU A 105 -6.10 2.78 -8.09
CA GLU A 105 -6.59 1.52 -7.54
C GLU A 105 -5.45 0.76 -6.82
N LYS A 106 -5.66 0.44 -5.56
CA LYS A 106 -4.66 -0.28 -4.77
C LYS A 106 -4.60 -1.75 -5.17
N PRO A 107 -3.41 -2.36 -5.28
CA PRO A 107 -3.28 -3.77 -5.64
C PRO A 107 -4.08 -4.74 -4.76
N ASN A 108 -4.32 -4.40 -3.49
CA ASN A 108 -5.11 -5.20 -2.55
C ASN A 108 -6.63 -4.96 -2.65
N GLN A 109 -7.07 -3.97 -3.42
CA GLN A 109 -8.49 -3.73 -3.74
C GLN A 109 -8.93 -4.48 -5.00
N GLN A 110 -7.98 -4.98 -5.81
CA GLN A 110 -8.29 -5.86 -6.93
C GLN A 110 -8.77 -7.21 -6.41
N GLU A 111 -9.94 -7.64 -6.83
CA GLU A 111 -10.43 -8.98 -6.53
C GLU A 111 -9.58 -10.01 -7.25
N HIS A 112 -8.85 -10.80 -6.48
CA HIS A 112 -8.02 -11.87 -7.00
C HIS A 112 -8.55 -13.22 -6.54
N ILE A 113 -8.89 -14.08 -7.47
CA ILE A 113 -9.09 -15.50 -7.19
C ILE A 113 -7.74 -16.19 -7.31
N ARG A 114 -7.23 -16.73 -6.20
CA ARG A 114 -5.95 -17.42 -6.15
C ARG A 114 -6.17 -18.93 -6.11
N PHE A 115 -5.52 -19.64 -7.01
CA PHE A 115 -5.50 -21.09 -7.04
C PHE A 115 -4.06 -21.59 -6.83
N LYS A 116 -3.91 -22.75 -6.20
CA LYS A 116 -2.61 -23.40 -6.11
C LYS A 116 -2.29 -24.04 -7.45
N ARG A 117 -1.03 -23.94 -7.90
CA ARG A 117 -0.59 -24.58 -9.15
C ARG A 117 -0.82 -26.10 -9.13
N ASP A 118 -0.75 -26.72 -7.95
CA ASP A 118 -0.96 -28.14 -7.77
C ASP A 118 -2.38 -28.60 -8.12
N ASP A 119 -3.39 -27.73 -7.96
CA ASP A 119 -4.78 -28.02 -8.29
C ASP A 119 -4.96 -28.23 -9.81
N PHE A 120 -4.04 -27.70 -10.61
CA PHE A 120 -4.09 -27.75 -12.07
C PHE A 120 -3.12 -28.73 -12.70
N LYS A 121 -2.17 -29.30 -11.95
CA LYS A 121 -1.14 -30.20 -12.49
C LYS A 121 -1.71 -31.37 -13.31
N GLN A 122 -2.85 -31.92 -12.92
CA GLN A 122 -3.50 -33.02 -13.59
C GLN A 122 -4.10 -32.67 -14.97
N TYR A 123 -4.33 -31.37 -15.22
CA TYR A 123 -4.98 -30.87 -16.44
C TYR A 123 -4.00 -30.35 -17.47
N PHE A 124 -2.74 -30.14 -17.09
CA PHE A 124 -1.73 -29.51 -17.94
C PHE A 124 -0.43 -30.30 -17.99
N PRO A 125 0.27 -30.32 -19.15
CA PRO A 125 1.57 -30.96 -19.26
C PRO A 125 2.62 -30.36 -18.32
N PRO A 126 3.61 -31.12 -17.84
CA PRO A 126 4.59 -30.68 -16.84
C PRO A 126 5.41 -29.41 -17.20
N ARG A 127 5.54 -29.12 -18.50
CA ARG A 127 6.32 -27.98 -19.02
C ARG A 127 5.45 -26.80 -19.48
N TYR A 128 4.17 -26.81 -19.13
CA TYR A 128 3.27 -25.75 -19.52
C TYR A 128 3.57 -24.47 -18.76
N SER A 129 3.69 -23.33 -19.47
CA SER A 129 3.92 -22.02 -18.84
C SER A 129 2.65 -21.50 -18.18
N ASP A 130 2.80 -20.59 -17.20
CA ASP A 130 1.66 -19.97 -16.51
C ASP A 130 0.77 -19.18 -17.48
N GLU A 131 1.35 -18.57 -18.52
CA GLU A 131 0.60 -17.88 -19.56
C GLU A 131 -0.21 -18.82 -20.45
N GLN A 132 0.36 -19.97 -20.78
CA GLN A 132 -0.36 -21.02 -21.52
C GLN A 132 -1.52 -21.58 -20.70
N MET A 133 -1.28 -21.89 -19.40
CA MET A 133 -2.33 -22.34 -18.48
C MET A 133 -3.46 -21.30 -18.37
N LYS A 134 -3.14 -20.04 -18.14
CA LYS A 134 -4.13 -18.95 -18.06
C LYS A 134 -4.98 -18.86 -19.32
N ARG A 135 -4.37 -18.95 -20.49
CA ARG A 135 -5.05 -18.89 -21.79
C ARG A 135 -6.04 -20.05 -21.95
N ASP A 136 -5.63 -21.26 -21.63
CA ASP A 136 -6.46 -22.46 -21.80
C ASP A 136 -7.58 -22.53 -20.75
N ILE A 137 -7.32 -22.08 -19.50
CA ILE A 137 -8.37 -21.91 -18.48
C ILE A 137 -9.44 -20.94 -18.98
N LEU A 138 -9.06 -19.79 -19.52
CA LEU A 138 -10.02 -18.80 -20.02
C LEU A 138 -10.84 -19.35 -21.19
N LYS A 139 -10.22 -20.09 -22.12
CA LYS A 139 -10.94 -20.79 -23.20
C LYS A 139 -11.92 -21.84 -22.67
N GLY A 140 -11.50 -22.63 -21.68
CA GLY A 140 -12.36 -23.63 -21.03
C GLY A 140 -13.57 -22.99 -20.36
N LEU A 141 -13.38 -21.89 -19.64
CA LEU A 141 -14.46 -21.13 -19.00
C LEU A 141 -15.43 -20.54 -20.03
N GLU A 142 -14.95 -20.06 -21.17
CA GLU A 142 -15.79 -19.57 -22.26
C GLU A 142 -16.66 -20.67 -22.85
N LEU A 143 -16.11 -21.88 -23.07
CA LEU A 143 -16.87 -23.02 -23.53
C LEU A 143 -17.94 -23.44 -22.52
N LEU A 144 -17.62 -23.49 -21.24
CA LEU A 144 -18.59 -23.77 -20.17
C LEU A 144 -19.71 -22.72 -20.12
N LYS A 145 -19.39 -21.43 -20.31
CA LYS A 145 -20.41 -20.38 -20.39
C LYS A 145 -21.37 -20.62 -21.53
N ARG A 146 -20.87 -20.86 -22.75
CA ARG A 146 -21.67 -21.16 -23.93
C ARG A 146 -22.55 -22.42 -23.75
N GLN A 147 -22.03 -23.43 -23.06
CA GLN A 147 -22.79 -24.64 -22.76
C GLN A 147 -23.95 -24.37 -21.79
N ARG A 148 -23.70 -23.56 -20.74
CA ARG A 148 -24.75 -23.15 -19.78
C ARG A 148 -25.83 -22.32 -20.44
N GLU A 149 -25.49 -21.41 -21.35
CA GLU A 149 -26.46 -20.60 -22.13
C GLU A 149 -27.34 -21.49 -23.01
N ARG A 150 -26.74 -22.41 -23.77
CA ARG A 150 -27.52 -23.39 -24.58
C ARG A 150 -28.47 -24.24 -23.75
N ASN A 151 -28.02 -24.72 -22.57
CA ASN A 151 -28.88 -25.52 -21.70
C ASN A 151 -30.00 -24.71 -21.04
N ARG A 152 -29.82 -23.41 -20.88
CA ARG A 152 -30.89 -22.52 -20.40
C ARG A 152 -31.94 -22.26 -21.45
N ASP A 153 -31.53 -22.06 -22.70
CA ASP A 153 -32.42 -21.77 -23.82
C ASP A 153 -33.19 -23.03 -24.34
N ALA A 154 -32.75 -24.22 -23.90
CA ALA A 154 -33.36 -25.50 -24.20
C ALA A 154 -34.44 -25.95 -23.17
N ARG A 155 -34.67 -25.13 -22.11
CA ARG A 155 -35.73 -25.35 -21.10
C ARG A 155 -36.89 -24.40 -21.28
#